data_53773fa9107f288d4a6be00e486c2186
#
_entry.id   53773fa9107f288d4a6be00e486c2186
#
_cell.length_a   1.000
_cell.length_b   1.000
_cell.length_c   1.000
_cell.angle_alpha   90.00
_cell.angle_beta   90.00
_cell.angle_gamma   90.00
#
_symmetry.space_group_name_H-M   'P 1'
#
loop_
_entity.id
_entity.type
_entity.pdbx_description
1 polymer ?
#
loop_
_entity_poly.entity_id
_entity_poly.type
_entity_poly.pdbx_seq_one_letter_code
_entity_poly.pdbx_strand_id
1 'polypeptide(L)'
;MSLRSIVRKATGQDVYVCHACNDCDIDVRDEMDIPLSSLVQLILLNDEEALQCRTLWSDTVLEASRGACKRGLDLHAVLTALREESLRKAGT
;
A
#
# COMPACT_ATOMS: atom_id res chain seq x y z
N MET A 1 6.04 6.15 -14.76
CA MET A 1 6.56 5.14 -13.83
C MET A 1 5.44 4.31 -13.26
N SER A 2 5.65 3.01 -13.07
CA SER A 2 4.65 2.16 -12.44
C SER A 2 4.62 2.39 -10.93
N LEU A 3 3.49 2.09 -10.31
CA LEU A 3 3.36 2.21 -8.85
C LEU A 3 4.36 1.30 -8.13
N ARG A 4 4.60 0.11 -8.66
CA ARG A 4 5.59 -0.81 -8.13
C ARG A 4 6.99 -0.19 -8.12
N SER A 5 7.38 0.45 -9.22
CA SER A 5 8.69 1.11 -9.34
C SER A 5 8.79 2.28 -8.37
N ILE A 6 7.72 3.05 -8.22
CA ILE A 6 7.68 4.20 -7.30
C ILE A 6 7.90 3.74 -5.86
N VAL A 7 7.20 2.69 -5.45
CA VAL A 7 7.34 2.13 -4.10
C VAL A 7 8.75 1.59 -3.89
N ARG A 8 9.28 0.86 -4.86
CA ARG A 8 10.62 0.30 -4.78
C ARG A 8 11.68 1.39 -4.65
N LYS A 9 11.52 2.46 -5.40
CA LYS A 9 12.48 3.58 -5.38
C LYS A 9 12.40 4.34 -4.05
N ALA A 10 11.20 4.52 -3.51
CA ALA A 10 11.00 5.28 -2.29
C ALA A 10 11.37 4.49 -1.03
N THR A 11 11.14 3.18 -1.01
CA THR A 11 11.28 2.35 0.20
C THR A 11 12.44 1.34 0.11
N GLY A 12 12.96 1.11 -1.08
CA GLY A 12 13.96 0.06 -1.31
C GLY A 12 13.37 -1.34 -1.31
N GLN A 13 12.04 -1.47 -1.25
CA GLN A 13 11.35 -2.76 -1.17
C GLN A 13 10.51 -3.00 -2.41
N ASP A 14 10.42 -4.26 -2.86
CA ASP A 14 9.63 -4.65 -4.01
C ASP A 14 8.40 -5.40 -3.53
N VAL A 15 7.20 -4.82 -3.73
CA VAL A 15 5.94 -5.42 -3.31
C VAL A 15 5.59 -6.68 -4.10
N TYR A 16 6.34 -7.02 -5.15
CA TYR A 16 6.13 -8.25 -5.90
C TYR A 16 6.21 -9.50 -5.02
N VAL A 17 6.94 -9.44 -3.92
CA VAL A 17 6.99 -10.56 -2.96
C VAL A 17 5.61 -10.89 -2.39
N CYS A 18 4.66 -9.97 -2.51
CA CYS A 18 3.29 -10.15 -2.00
C CYS A 18 2.33 -10.71 -3.05
N HIS A 19 2.78 -11.00 -4.28
CA HIS A 19 1.86 -11.30 -5.37
C HIS A 19 0.96 -12.52 -5.12
N ALA A 20 1.39 -13.45 -4.28
CA ALA A 20 0.59 -14.63 -3.94
C ALA A 20 0.38 -14.75 -2.43
N CYS A 21 0.59 -13.65 -1.68
CA CYS A 21 0.54 -13.66 -0.23
C CYS A 21 -0.70 -12.92 0.27
N ASN A 22 -1.40 -13.49 1.26
CA ASN A 22 -2.56 -12.88 1.90
C ASN A 22 -2.36 -12.71 3.40
N ASP A 23 -1.12 -12.76 3.88
CA ASP A 23 -0.81 -12.79 5.30
C ASP A 23 -0.79 -11.41 5.96
N CYS A 24 -1.03 -10.34 5.20
CA CYS A 24 -0.93 -8.98 5.69
C CYS A 24 -2.29 -8.34 6.01
N ASP A 25 -3.38 -9.08 5.93
CA ASP A 25 -4.70 -8.52 6.18
C ASP A 25 -4.87 -8.20 7.66
N ILE A 26 -5.36 -7.00 7.95
CA ILE A 26 -5.60 -6.50 9.28
C ILE A 26 -7.11 -6.27 9.46
N ASP A 27 -7.57 -6.28 10.69
CA ASP A 27 -9.00 -6.19 10.99
C ASP A 27 -9.39 -4.78 11.46
N VAL A 28 -9.46 -3.85 10.51
CA VAL A 28 -9.96 -2.48 10.75
C VAL A 28 -11.01 -2.15 9.69
N ARG A 29 -12.00 -3.01 9.59
CA ARG A 29 -13.01 -2.98 8.52
C ARG A 29 -13.75 -1.66 8.39
N ASP A 30 -13.95 -0.95 9.48
CA ASP A 30 -14.67 0.34 9.45
C ASP A 30 -13.88 1.41 8.70
N GLU A 31 -12.57 1.21 8.58
CA GLU A 31 -11.66 2.18 7.95
C GLU A 31 -11.18 1.71 6.57
N MET A 32 -11.57 0.52 6.14
CA MET A 32 -11.07 -0.08 4.90
C MET A 32 -12.21 -0.32 3.92
N ASP A 33 -12.06 0.19 2.70
CA ASP A 33 -12.95 -0.16 1.60
C ASP A 33 -12.48 -1.44 0.89
N ILE A 34 -11.17 -1.73 0.94
CA ILE A 34 -10.61 -2.95 0.39
C ILE A 34 -9.58 -3.53 1.37
N PRO A 35 -9.35 -4.85 1.37
CA PRO A 35 -8.30 -5.44 2.20
C PRO A 35 -6.92 -4.94 1.79
N LEU A 36 -5.98 -4.96 2.74
CA LEU A 36 -4.61 -4.53 2.47
C LEU A 36 -3.96 -5.37 1.36
N SER A 37 -4.24 -6.67 1.33
CA SER A 37 -3.74 -7.53 0.26
C SER A 37 -4.26 -7.10 -1.11
N SER A 38 -5.51 -6.66 -1.19
CA SER A 38 -6.06 -6.14 -2.45
C SER A 38 -5.38 -4.84 -2.87
N LEU A 39 -5.07 -3.98 -1.92
CA LEU A 39 -4.33 -2.74 -2.20
C LEU A 39 -2.98 -3.06 -2.83
N VAL A 40 -2.26 -4.04 -2.27
CA VAL A 40 -0.96 -4.46 -2.81
C VAL A 40 -1.12 -5.00 -4.22
N GLN A 41 -2.19 -5.77 -4.48
CA GLN A 41 -2.45 -6.28 -5.84
C GLN A 41 -2.68 -5.14 -6.83
N LEU A 42 -3.37 -4.08 -6.43
CA LEU A 42 -3.56 -2.90 -7.28
C LEU A 42 -2.22 -2.26 -7.64
N ILE A 43 -1.30 -2.20 -6.68
CA ILE A 43 0.06 -1.68 -6.95
C ILE A 43 0.74 -2.53 -8.02
N LEU A 44 0.66 -3.85 -7.90
CA LEU A 44 1.29 -4.76 -8.85
C LEU A 44 0.67 -4.67 -10.23
N LEU A 45 -0.63 -4.37 -10.31
CA LEU A 45 -1.34 -4.17 -11.57
C LEU A 45 -1.16 -2.76 -12.13
N ASN A 46 -0.44 -1.91 -11.43
CA ASN A 46 -0.26 -0.50 -11.78
C ASN A 46 -1.61 0.23 -11.92
N ASP A 47 -2.54 -0.08 -11.02
CA ASP A 47 -3.88 0.50 -11.03
C ASP A 47 -3.90 1.69 -10.07
N GLU A 48 -4.20 2.87 -10.61
CA GLU A 48 -4.20 4.11 -9.82
C GLU A 48 -5.32 4.15 -8.77
N GLU A 49 -6.26 3.23 -8.80
CA GLU A 49 -7.24 3.11 -7.72
C GLU A 49 -6.56 2.89 -6.38
N ALA A 50 -5.35 2.32 -6.38
CA ALA A 50 -4.54 2.18 -5.18
C ALA A 50 -4.27 3.52 -4.50
N LEU A 51 -4.26 4.62 -5.26
CA LEU A 51 -4.01 5.97 -4.74
C LEU A 51 -5.29 6.66 -4.27
N GLN A 52 -6.45 6.10 -4.56
CA GLN A 52 -7.74 6.72 -4.29
C GLN A 52 -8.58 5.97 -3.25
N CYS A 53 -8.15 4.77 -2.85
CA CYS A 53 -8.93 3.96 -1.93
C CYS A 53 -8.86 4.51 -0.50
N ARG A 54 -9.94 4.30 0.24
CA ARG A 54 -10.04 4.72 1.63
C ARG A 54 -8.99 4.02 2.51
N THR A 55 -8.68 2.76 2.19
CA THR A 55 -7.66 1.99 2.90
C THR A 55 -6.32 2.72 2.96
N LEU A 56 -5.91 3.32 1.83
CA LEU A 56 -4.65 4.07 1.78
C LEU A 56 -4.69 5.31 2.66
N TRP A 57 -5.82 5.99 2.73
CA TRP A 57 -5.94 7.28 3.38
C TRP A 57 -6.38 7.21 4.84
N SER A 58 -6.62 6.02 5.37
CA SER A 58 -6.96 5.85 6.78
C SER A 58 -5.69 5.82 7.63
N ASP A 59 -5.60 6.72 8.60
CA ASP A 59 -4.49 6.73 9.56
C ASP A 59 -4.52 5.48 10.44
N THR A 60 -5.71 4.97 10.74
CA THR A 60 -5.86 3.72 11.50
C THR A 60 -5.21 2.56 10.76
N VAL A 61 -5.47 2.45 9.45
CA VAL A 61 -4.86 1.42 8.62
C VAL A 61 -3.34 1.62 8.54
N LEU A 62 -2.90 2.86 8.39
CA LEU A 62 -1.47 3.17 8.30
C LEU A 62 -0.73 2.70 9.55
N GLU A 63 -1.27 2.98 10.73
CA GLU A 63 -0.65 2.52 11.98
C GLU A 63 -0.73 1.01 12.14
N ALA A 64 -1.86 0.40 11.78
CA ALA A 64 -2.04 -1.05 11.86
C ALA A 64 -1.13 -1.80 10.89
N SER A 65 -0.69 -1.14 9.81
CA SER A 65 0.20 -1.76 8.83
C SER A 65 1.62 -1.98 9.35
N ARG A 66 1.97 -1.32 10.47
CA ARG A 66 3.27 -1.55 11.11
C ARG A 66 3.34 -2.98 11.60
N GLY A 67 4.28 -3.73 11.07
CA GLY A 67 4.45 -5.13 11.47
C GLY A 67 3.36 -6.08 10.97
N ALA A 68 2.49 -5.63 10.05
CA ALA A 68 1.44 -6.48 9.52
C ALA A 68 1.98 -7.56 8.59
N CYS A 69 3.09 -7.32 7.92
CA CYS A 69 3.68 -8.28 7.00
C CYS A 69 4.54 -9.29 7.75
N LYS A 70 4.15 -10.55 7.73
CA LYS A 70 4.88 -11.63 8.39
C LYS A 70 6.18 -11.99 7.69
N ARG A 71 6.38 -11.47 6.47
CA ARG A 71 7.58 -11.72 5.68
C ARG A 71 8.61 -10.60 5.80
N GLY A 72 8.34 -9.60 6.63
CA GLY A 72 9.29 -8.54 6.90
C GLY A 72 9.20 -7.32 5.99
N LEU A 73 8.20 -7.24 5.12
CA LEU A 73 7.97 -6.06 4.29
C LEU A 73 7.42 -4.93 5.16
N ASP A 74 7.97 -3.73 5.02
CA ASP A 74 7.50 -2.56 5.76
C ASP A 74 6.31 -1.93 5.03
N LEU A 75 5.11 -2.40 5.32
CA LEU A 75 3.89 -1.90 4.68
C LEU A 75 3.59 -0.46 5.04
N HIS A 76 3.99 0.00 6.24
CA HIS A 76 3.84 1.41 6.62
C HIS A 76 4.59 2.31 5.64
N ALA A 77 5.82 1.95 5.30
CA ALA A 77 6.62 2.71 4.34
C ALA A 77 6.00 2.66 2.95
N VAL A 78 5.46 1.50 2.55
CA VAL A 78 4.78 1.35 1.25
C VAL A 78 3.57 2.29 1.16
N LEU A 79 2.71 2.29 2.18
CA LEU A 79 1.53 3.15 2.19
C LEU A 79 1.92 4.63 2.21
N THR A 80 2.95 4.99 2.97
CA THR A 80 3.44 6.37 3.01
C THR A 80 3.93 6.82 1.63
N ALA A 81 4.68 5.95 0.94
CA ALA A 81 5.17 6.26 -0.40
C ALA A 81 4.02 6.48 -1.39
N LEU A 82 2.95 5.68 -1.28
CA LEU A 82 1.78 5.84 -2.14
C LEU A 82 1.06 7.15 -1.86
N ARG A 83 0.93 7.54 -0.59
CA ARG A 83 0.32 8.82 -0.22
C ARG A 83 1.10 9.99 -0.80
N GLU A 84 2.42 9.95 -0.69
CA GLU A 84 3.28 10.99 -1.23
C GLU A 84 3.15 11.09 -2.75
N GLU A 85 3.08 9.97 -3.44
CA GLU A 85 2.89 9.95 -4.89
C GLU A 85 1.55 10.56 -5.29
N SER A 86 0.49 10.23 -4.56
CA SER A 86 -0.84 10.78 -4.82
C SER A 86 -0.85 12.31 -4.64
N LEU A 87 -0.22 12.79 -3.56
CA LEU A 87 -0.14 14.23 -3.30
C LEU A 87 0.68 14.95 -4.35
N ARG A 88 1.74 14.34 -4.83
CA ARG A 88 2.58 14.91 -5.89
C ARG A 88 1.79 15.06 -7.19
N LYS A 89 1.02 14.03 -7.55
CA LYS A 89 0.17 14.08 -8.75
C LYS A 89 -0.92 15.12 -8.62
N ALA A 90 -1.52 15.24 -7.44
CA ALA A 90 -2.59 16.21 -7.21
C ALA A 90 -2.07 17.65 -7.23
N GLY A 91 -0.80 17.86 -6.89
CA GLY A 91 -0.17 19.16 -6.86
C GLY A 91 0.30 19.67 -8.22
N THR A 92 0.22 18.85 -9.23
CA THR A 92 0.59 19.23 -10.59
C THR A 92 -0.65 19.37 -11.45
#